data_5741c7cc44fa0d3bd8e7123f98f7507d
#
_entry.id   5741c7cc44fa0d3bd8e7123f98f7507d
#
_cell.length_a   1.000
_cell.length_b   1.000
_cell.length_c   1.000
_cell.angle_alpha   90.00
_cell.angle_beta   90.00
_cell.angle_gamma   90.00
#
_symmetry.space_group_name_H-M   'P 1'
#
loop_
_entity.id
_entity.type
_entity.pdbx_description
1 polymer ?
#
loop_
_entity_poly.entity_id
_entity_poly.type
_entity_poly.pdbx_seq_one_letter_code
_entity_poly.pdbx_strand_id
1 'polypeptide(L)'
;MKKTIILALALVASASLFTAAAQKKAAKKTVVKKETVVKEEPVKLVSGSDSVSYAAGMSVTNGLVPYLVQQQGIDTTYMADFVKGFQMVTKGGSDPKMKAYAAGMDIAKQVMERMLPEITKEFQDSPDSIVSALLYKGFADALLKDSSVFKQAAAEQYFKDKQVADKAAKDEKLYGANRDAGRKFLAENAKKEGVITLPSGLQYKVLVKGDGPVPNVDEKVQVNYEGRLVDGTVFDASAKHGDKPIEFRPSQVIKGWQEALTMMPVGSKWQLFIPYELAYGDRDTGQIKPYSALIFDVELVGIDRPQPEPQETEEAPAKKSKKDKKSKK
;
A
#
# COMPACT_ATOMS: atom_id res chain seq x y z
N MET A 1 -14.47 4.38 0.80
CA MET A 1 -13.66 5.63 0.87
C MET A 1 -12.68 5.58 -0.28
N LYS A 2 -12.81 6.50 -1.22
CA LYS A 2 -12.02 6.58 -2.45
C LYS A 2 -10.58 7.00 -2.08
N LYS A 3 -9.61 6.08 -2.19
CA LYS A 3 -8.19 6.44 -2.15
C LYS A 3 -7.79 6.83 -3.57
N THR A 4 -7.86 8.13 -3.85
CA THR A 4 -7.18 8.74 -4.99
C THR A 4 -5.68 8.64 -4.71
N ILE A 5 -4.96 7.88 -5.53
CA ILE A 5 -3.49 7.84 -5.46
C ILE A 5 -3.00 9.13 -6.08
N ILE A 6 -2.77 10.13 -5.24
CA ILE A 6 -1.98 11.31 -5.59
C ILE A 6 -0.53 10.85 -5.45
N LEU A 7 0.15 10.71 -6.59
CA LEU A 7 1.59 10.43 -6.63
C LEU A 7 2.33 11.67 -6.13
N ALA A 8 2.55 11.75 -4.83
CA ALA A 8 3.42 12.77 -4.25
C ALA A 8 4.88 12.39 -4.54
N LEU A 9 5.58 13.26 -5.22
CA LEU A 9 7.03 13.16 -5.45
C LEU A 9 7.77 13.27 -4.10
N ALA A 10 8.07 12.12 -3.49
CA ALA A 10 8.97 12.08 -2.35
C ALA A 10 10.37 11.65 -2.81
N LEU A 11 11.33 12.56 -2.71
CA LEU A 11 12.76 12.28 -2.86
C LEU A 11 13.23 11.42 -1.69
N VAL A 12 13.46 10.12 -1.92
CA VAL A 12 14.20 9.27 -0.97
C VAL A 12 15.30 8.57 -1.76
N ALA A 13 16.55 8.91 -1.42
CA ALA A 13 17.73 8.19 -1.87
C ALA A 13 17.80 6.86 -1.11
N SER A 14 17.63 5.75 -1.81
CA SER A 14 17.95 4.42 -1.30
C SER A 14 18.82 3.67 -2.30
N ALA A 15 20.01 3.29 -1.85
CA ALA A 15 20.97 2.49 -2.57
C ALA A 15 20.49 1.04 -2.65
N SER A 16 20.39 0.49 -3.84
CA SER A 16 20.21 -0.94 -4.07
C SER A 16 21.29 -1.46 -5.01
N LEU A 17 22.02 -2.46 -4.53
CA LEU A 17 23.07 -3.20 -5.19
C LEU A 17 22.47 -4.09 -6.31
N PHE A 18 22.90 -3.91 -7.53
CA PHE A 18 22.70 -4.88 -8.60
C PHE A 18 24.02 -5.29 -9.22
N THR A 19 24.26 -6.60 -9.26
CA THR A 19 25.41 -7.25 -9.88
C THR A 19 25.23 -7.31 -11.39
N ALA A 20 26.19 -6.77 -12.14
CA ALA A 20 26.25 -6.81 -13.59
C ALA A 20 26.89 -8.11 -14.08
N ALA A 21 26.19 -8.86 -14.94
CA ALA A 21 26.75 -9.92 -15.74
C ALA A 21 27.20 -9.36 -17.09
N ALA A 22 28.45 -9.59 -17.44
CA ALA A 22 29.11 -9.09 -18.63
C ALA A 22 28.67 -9.82 -19.90
N GLN A 23 28.27 -9.08 -20.93
CA GLN A 23 28.28 -9.57 -22.32
C GLN A 23 29.20 -8.73 -23.20
N LYS A 24 30.29 -9.37 -23.68
CA LYS A 24 31.16 -8.83 -24.73
C LYS A 24 30.42 -8.80 -26.07
N LYS A 25 30.33 -7.63 -26.72
CA LYS A 25 30.11 -7.52 -28.17
C LYS A 25 31.06 -6.51 -28.79
N ALA A 26 31.59 -6.89 -29.93
CA ALA A 26 32.68 -6.29 -30.66
C ALA A 26 32.45 -4.82 -31.06
N ALA A 27 33.50 -4.03 -30.89
CA ALA A 27 33.57 -2.62 -31.24
C ALA A 27 33.77 -2.43 -32.76
N LYS A 28 32.83 -1.71 -33.38
CA LYS A 28 33.03 -1.08 -34.72
C LYS A 28 33.64 0.30 -34.44
N LYS A 29 34.88 0.54 -34.91
CA LYS A 29 35.55 1.85 -34.84
C LYS A 29 34.75 2.87 -35.69
N THR A 30 34.06 3.78 -35.01
CA THR A 30 33.54 5.02 -35.62
C THR A 30 34.53 6.13 -35.32
N VAL A 31 35.08 6.74 -36.35
CA VAL A 31 35.99 7.88 -36.26
C VAL A 31 35.15 9.08 -35.75
N VAL A 32 35.30 9.42 -34.49
CA VAL A 32 34.71 10.64 -33.91
C VAL A 32 35.62 11.80 -34.26
N LYS A 33 35.10 12.77 -35.04
CA LYS A 33 35.75 14.08 -35.22
C LYS A 33 35.97 14.71 -33.86
N LYS A 34 37.23 14.97 -33.49
CA LYS A 34 37.57 15.78 -32.32
C LYS A 34 36.96 17.19 -32.50
N GLU A 35 35.90 17.47 -31.82
CA GLU A 35 35.49 18.87 -31.60
C GLU A 35 36.55 19.56 -30.76
N THR A 36 37.03 20.67 -31.28
CA THR A 36 38.02 21.52 -30.64
C THR A 36 37.42 22.07 -29.35
N VAL A 37 37.93 21.59 -28.21
CA VAL A 37 37.68 22.20 -26.91
C VAL A 37 38.17 23.65 -27.01
N VAL A 38 37.29 24.62 -26.96
CA VAL A 38 37.64 26.05 -26.81
C VAL A 38 38.37 26.12 -25.48
N LYS A 39 39.73 26.33 -25.53
CA LYS A 39 40.51 26.59 -24.32
C LYS A 39 40.08 27.95 -23.79
N GLU A 40 39.31 27.95 -22.71
CA GLU A 40 39.09 29.15 -21.92
C GLU A 40 40.46 29.71 -21.46
N GLU A 41 40.60 31.04 -21.44
CA GLU A 41 41.83 31.68 -20.94
C GLU A 41 42.10 31.23 -19.49
N PRO A 42 43.36 31.01 -19.12
CA PRO A 42 43.70 30.58 -17.77
C PRO A 42 43.22 31.60 -16.73
N VAL A 43 42.45 31.12 -15.75
CA VAL A 43 41.98 31.97 -14.65
C VAL A 43 43.13 32.54 -13.86
N LYS A 44 43.20 33.83 -13.66
CA LYS A 44 44.17 34.50 -12.80
C LYS A 44 43.58 34.66 -11.40
N LEU A 45 44.18 34.01 -10.42
CA LEU A 45 43.81 34.12 -9.01
C LEU A 45 44.57 35.34 -8.42
N VAL A 46 43.86 36.39 -8.09
CA VAL A 46 44.48 37.69 -7.69
C VAL A 46 44.36 37.93 -6.17
N SER A 47 43.38 37.25 -5.53
CA SER A 47 43.13 37.40 -4.09
C SER A 47 43.14 36.05 -3.36
N GLY A 48 43.24 36.13 -2.03
CA GLY A 48 43.06 34.92 -1.18
C GLY A 48 41.66 34.29 -1.34
N SER A 49 40.64 35.13 -1.54
CA SER A 49 39.27 34.64 -1.79
C SER A 49 39.17 33.89 -3.12
N ASP A 50 39.88 34.35 -4.18
CA ASP A 50 39.90 33.63 -5.46
C ASP A 50 40.54 32.24 -5.29
N SER A 51 41.68 32.22 -4.60
CA SER A 51 42.41 30.95 -4.35
C SER A 51 41.60 29.98 -3.53
N VAL A 52 40.96 30.42 -2.47
CA VAL A 52 40.10 29.58 -1.63
C VAL A 52 38.91 29.07 -2.42
N SER A 53 38.23 29.92 -3.18
CA SER A 53 37.08 29.58 -3.99
C SER A 53 37.42 28.53 -5.07
N TYR A 54 38.55 28.77 -5.77
CA TYR A 54 38.99 27.83 -6.80
C TYR A 54 39.37 26.47 -6.21
N ALA A 55 40.15 26.47 -5.11
CA ALA A 55 40.56 25.25 -4.42
C ALA A 55 39.35 24.49 -3.85
N ALA A 56 38.36 25.18 -3.30
CA ALA A 56 37.12 24.56 -2.84
C ALA A 56 36.36 23.88 -3.99
N GLY A 57 36.27 24.57 -5.15
CA GLY A 57 35.67 24.01 -6.35
C GLY A 57 36.34 22.71 -6.81
N MET A 58 37.69 22.66 -6.77
CA MET A 58 38.42 21.43 -7.07
C MET A 58 38.19 20.36 -6.01
N SER A 59 38.19 20.72 -4.73
CA SER A 59 38.05 19.79 -3.62
C SER A 59 36.71 19.07 -3.60
N VAL A 60 35.60 19.72 -3.93
CA VAL A 60 34.26 19.10 -3.94
C VAL A 60 34.07 18.07 -5.06
N THR A 61 35.01 17.96 -5.99
CA THR A 61 35.01 16.91 -7.01
C THR A 61 35.63 15.57 -6.53
N ASN A 62 36.14 15.51 -5.29
CA ASN A 62 36.69 14.28 -4.74
C ASN A 62 35.61 13.17 -4.68
N GLY A 63 35.87 12.03 -5.33
CA GLY A 63 34.94 10.93 -5.43
C GLY A 63 33.82 11.12 -6.48
N LEU A 64 33.71 12.29 -7.14
CA LEU A 64 32.66 12.56 -8.10
C LEU A 64 32.80 11.67 -9.35
N VAL A 65 33.99 11.51 -9.91
CA VAL A 65 34.19 10.70 -11.11
C VAL A 65 33.79 9.23 -10.89
N PRO A 66 34.26 8.54 -9.82
CA PRO A 66 33.75 7.21 -9.48
C PRO A 66 32.22 7.16 -9.32
N TYR A 67 31.61 8.14 -8.69
CA TYR A 67 30.17 8.23 -8.54
C TYR A 67 29.46 8.35 -9.89
N LEU A 68 29.94 9.23 -10.78
CA LEU A 68 29.36 9.41 -12.12
C LEU A 68 29.42 8.13 -12.95
N VAL A 69 30.55 7.41 -12.88
CA VAL A 69 30.72 6.14 -13.60
C VAL A 69 29.85 5.03 -13.01
N GLN A 70 29.93 4.82 -11.70
CA GLN A 70 29.30 3.68 -11.04
C GLN A 70 27.81 3.85 -10.81
N GLN A 71 27.37 5.07 -10.46
CA GLN A 71 25.98 5.32 -10.09
C GLN A 71 25.18 5.97 -11.22
N GLN A 72 25.81 6.74 -12.10
CA GLN A 72 25.13 7.44 -13.20
C GLN A 72 25.42 6.83 -14.57
N GLY A 73 26.32 5.83 -14.65
CA GLY A 73 26.65 5.15 -15.90
C GLY A 73 27.35 6.07 -16.92
N ILE A 74 27.97 7.18 -16.48
CA ILE A 74 28.62 8.15 -17.37
C ILE A 74 29.99 7.63 -17.76
N ASP A 75 30.22 7.48 -19.05
CA ASP A 75 31.55 7.19 -19.58
C ASP A 75 32.47 8.42 -19.44
N THR A 76 33.67 8.20 -18.90
CA THR A 76 34.66 9.27 -18.70
C THR A 76 35.08 9.99 -19.95
N THR A 77 34.89 9.39 -21.14
CA THR A 77 35.14 10.03 -22.43
C THR A 77 34.22 11.23 -22.67
N TYR A 78 33.07 11.32 -21.97
CA TYR A 78 32.10 12.40 -22.06
C TYR A 78 32.20 13.43 -20.93
N MET A 79 33.31 13.45 -20.16
CA MET A 79 33.48 14.44 -19.07
C MET A 79 33.43 15.89 -19.55
N ALA A 80 33.89 16.17 -20.77
CA ALA A 80 33.75 17.51 -21.37
C ALA A 80 32.30 17.94 -21.54
N ASP A 81 31.44 17.00 -21.93
CA ASP A 81 30.00 17.28 -22.10
C ASP A 81 29.29 17.40 -20.75
N PHE A 82 29.70 16.61 -19.75
CA PHE A 82 29.28 16.81 -18.37
C PHE A 82 29.62 18.20 -17.85
N VAL A 83 30.86 18.68 -18.07
CA VAL A 83 31.28 20.03 -17.67
C VAL A 83 30.51 21.12 -18.42
N LYS A 84 30.22 20.94 -19.72
CA LYS A 84 29.36 21.87 -20.48
C LYS A 84 27.98 21.99 -19.83
N GLY A 85 27.34 20.85 -19.50
CA GLY A 85 26.04 20.83 -18.80
C GLY A 85 26.10 21.56 -17.46
N PHE A 86 27.12 21.28 -16.64
CA PHE A 86 27.34 21.97 -15.38
C PHE A 86 27.50 23.49 -15.57
N GLN A 87 28.30 23.92 -16.55
CA GLN A 87 28.51 25.35 -16.87
C GLN A 87 27.23 26.03 -17.40
N MET A 88 26.40 25.32 -18.18
CA MET A 88 25.11 25.86 -18.63
C MET A 88 24.24 26.27 -17.45
N VAL A 89 24.15 25.44 -16.42
CA VAL A 89 23.35 25.72 -15.23
C VAL A 89 24.01 26.81 -14.36
N THR A 90 25.32 26.70 -14.09
CA THR A 90 26.02 27.61 -13.19
C THR A 90 26.24 28.99 -13.78
N LYS A 91 26.52 29.15 -15.10
CA LYS A 91 26.63 30.42 -15.80
C LYS A 91 25.26 31.02 -16.15
N GLY A 92 24.25 30.17 -16.42
CA GLY A 92 22.87 30.58 -16.68
C GLY A 92 22.15 31.16 -15.45
N GLY A 93 22.66 30.87 -14.26
CA GLY A 93 22.26 31.47 -12.98
C GLY A 93 20.77 31.49 -12.73
N SER A 94 20.19 32.67 -12.81
CA SER A 94 18.75 32.92 -12.59
C SER A 94 17.90 32.90 -13.87
N ASP A 95 18.46 32.58 -15.04
CA ASP A 95 17.67 32.54 -16.28
C ASP A 95 16.53 31.53 -16.17
N PRO A 96 15.25 31.96 -16.24
CA PRO A 96 14.09 31.08 -16.13
C PRO A 96 14.06 29.97 -17.20
N LYS A 97 14.60 30.24 -18.39
CA LYS A 97 14.67 29.22 -19.49
C LYS A 97 15.62 28.10 -19.14
N MET A 98 16.79 28.44 -18.58
CA MET A 98 17.77 27.43 -18.16
C MET A 98 17.26 26.60 -16.98
N LYS A 99 16.58 27.22 -16.01
CA LYS A 99 15.91 26.50 -14.93
C LYS A 99 14.85 25.53 -15.45
N ALA A 100 14.02 25.97 -16.40
CA ALA A 100 13.01 25.12 -17.01
C ALA A 100 13.63 23.94 -17.78
N TYR A 101 14.72 24.20 -18.52
CA TYR A 101 15.45 23.16 -19.26
C TYR A 101 16.07 22.11 -18.34
N ALA A 102 16.74 22.53 -17.27
CA ALA A 102 17.31 21.64 -16.27
C ALA A 102 16.22 20.79 -15.58
N ALA A 103 15.12 21.42 -15.17
CA ALA A 103 13.98 20.72 -14.59
C ALA A 103 13.37 19.70 -15.58
N GLY A 104 13.33 20.03 -16.88
CA GLY A 104 12.85 19.11 -17.91
C GLY A 104 13.73 17.86 -18.04
N MET A 105 15.05 18.00 -17.94
CA MET A 105 15.99 16.85 -17.94
C MET A 105 15.81 15.96 -16.71
N ASP A 106 15.66 16.55 -15.52
CA ASP A 106 15.46 15.83 -14.28
C ASP A 106 14.12 15.06 -14.29
N ILE A 107 13.06 15.68 -14.76
CA ILE A 107 11.76 15.04 -14.90
C ILE A 107 11.80 13.92 -15.95
N ALA A 108 12.46 14.15 -17.09
CA ALA A 108 12.61 13.13 -18.12
C ALA A 108 13.30 11.87 -17.56
N LYS A 109 14.35 12.03 -16.78
CA LYS A 109 15.04 10.92 -16.10
C LYS A 109 14.09 10.17 -15.16
N GLN A 110 13.31 10.86 -14.34
CA GLN A 110 12.33 10.23 -13.44
C GLN A 110 11.24 9.47 -14.21
N VAL A 111 10.73 10.05 -15.31
CA VAL A 111 9.75 9.38 -16.17
C VAL A 111 10.31 8.10 -16.78
N MET A 112 11.55 8.14 -17.30
CA MET A 112 12.19 7.01 -17.93
C MET A 112 12.58 5.89 -16.96
N GLU A 113 13.14 6.25 -15.81
CA GLU A 113 13.74 5.27 -14.87
C GLU A 113 12.77 4.74 -13.83
N ARG A 114 11.68 5.46 -13.55
CA ARG A 114 10.70 5.08 -12.51
C ARG A 114 9.30 4.90 -13.03
N MET A 115 8.73 5.93 -13.68
CA MET A 115 7.31 5.89 -14.06
C MET A 115 7.04 4.92 -15.21
N LEU A 116 7.84 4.97 -16.27
CA LEU A 116 7.67 4.08 -17.43
C LEU A 116 7.79 2.59 -17.05
N PRO A 117 8.80 2.14 -16.28
CA PRO A 117 8.88 0.75 -15.86
C PRO A 117 7.66 0.29 -15.03
N GLU A 118 7.18 1.12 -14.10
CA GLU A 118 6.00 0.80 -13.28
C GLU A 118 4.74 0.67 -14.13
N ILE A 119 4.49 1.65 -15.01
CA ILE A 119 3.34 1.61 -15.93
C ILE A 119 3.45 0.41 -16.87
N THR A 120 4.64 0.12 -17.41
CA THR A 120 4.86 -1.03 -18.30
C THR A 120 4.60 -2.35 -17.59
N LYS A 121 5.03 -2.46 -16.32
CA LYS A 121 4.78 -3.63 -15.47
C LYS A 121 3.29 -3.84 -15.21
N GLU A 122 2.56 -2.76 -14.99
CA GLU A 122 1.11 -2.83 -14.78
C GLU A 122 0.38 -3.43 -16.00
N PHE A 123 0.84 -3.11 -17.24
CA PHE A 123 0.32 -3.64 -18.48
C PHE A 123 1.04 -4.91 -18.98
N GLN A 124 1.91 -5.48 -18.17
CA GLN A 124 2.51 -6.78 -18.49
C GLN A 124 1.42 -7.85 -18.59
N ASP A 125 1.51 -8.73 -19.60
CA ASP A 125 0.52 -9.77 -19.90
C ASP A 125 -0.88 -9.23 -20.30
N SER A 126 -0.97 -7.93 -20.58
CA SER A 126 -2.15 -7.28 -21.16
C SER A 126 -2.17 -7.41 -22.70
N PRO A 127 -3.36 -7.40 -23.33
CA PRO A 127 -3.46 -7.24 -24.77
C PRO A 127 -2.86 -5.92 -25.28
N ASP A 128 -2.90 -4.87 -24.45
CA ASP A 128 -2.35 -3.56 -24.74
C ASP A 128 -0.98 -3.40 -24.06
N SER A 129 0.04 -2.99 -24.80
CA SER A 129 1.37 -2.71 -24.28
C SER A 129 1.68 -1.22 -24.28
N ILE A 130 2.58 -0.80 -23.38
CA ILE A 130 3.01 0.60 -23.32
C ILE A 130 4.08 0.89 -24.36
N VAL A 131 3.78 1.82 -25.26
CA VAL A 131 4.74 2.34 -26.25
C VAL A 131 5.40 3.59 -25.69
N SER A 132 6.66 3.48 -25.27
CA SER A 132 7.40 4.55 -24.58
C SER A 132 7.42 5.87 -25.36
N ALA A 133 7.63 5.84 -26.68
CA ALA A 133 7.64 7.06 -27.50
C ALA A 133 6.29 7.81 -27.46
N LEU A 134 5.17 7.07 -27.43
CA LEU A 134 3.83 7.68 -27.34
C LEU A 134 3.54 8.19 -25.93
N LEU A 135 4.04 7.50 -24.89
CA LEU A 135 3.95 7.99 -23.52
C LEU A 135 4.68 9.35 -23.38
N TYR A 136 5.91 9.45 -23.91
CA TYR A 136 6.67 10.69 -23.87
C TYR A 136 6.01 11.81 -24.66
N LYS A 137 5.44 11.47 -25.84
CA LYS A 137 4.71 12.46 -26.65
C LYS A 137 3.47 12.96 -25.90
N GLY A 138 2.66 12.06 -25.35
CA GLY A 138 1.48 12.44 -24.57
C GLY A 138 1.82 13.29 -23.35
N PHE A 139 2.93 12.98 -22.63
CA PHE A 139 3.44 13.80 -21.55
C PHE A 139 3.75 15.22 -22.00
N ALA A 140 4.48 15.37 -23.12
CA ALA A 140 4.81 16.67 -23.67
C ALA A 140 3.56 17.46 -24.12
N ASP A 141 2.62 16.80 -24.79
CA ASP A 141 1.38 17.41 -25.27
C ASP A 141 0.52 17.94 -24.12
N ALA A 142 0.40 17.18 -23.04
CA ALA A 142 -0.33 17.60 -21.86
C ALA A 142 0.26 18.90 -21.25
N LEU A 143 1.60 19.01 -21.14
CA LEU A 143 2.28 20.20 -20.64
C LEU A 143 2.12 21.41 -21.57
N LEU A 144 2.11 21.17 -22.89
CA LEU A 144 1.92 22.21 -23.92
C LEU A 144 0.44 22.55 -24.15
N LYS A 145 -0.48 21.85 -23.46
CA LYS A 145 -1.94 21.97 -23.64
C LYS A 145 -2.39 21.66 -25.08
N ASP A 146 -1.62 20.80 -25.74
CA ASP A 146 -2.01 20.28 -27.06
C ASP A 146 -3.06 19.19 -26.87
N SER A 147 -4.26 19.45 -27.33
CA SER A 147 -5.42 18.56 -27.25
C SER A 147 -5.82 17.94 -28.59
N SER A 148 -4.92 17.95 -29.58
CA SER A 148 -5.19 17.45 -30.93
C SER A 148 -5.51 15.96 -30.96
N VAL A 149 -4.95 15.13 -30.06
CA VAL A 149 -5.21 13.70 -29.95
C VAL A 149 -6.21 13.42 -28.84
N PHE A 150 -5.91 13.85 -27.63
CA PHE A 150 -6.78 13.72 -26.46
C PHE A 150 -6.89 15.03 -25.69
N LYS A 151 -8.09 15.31 -25.17
CA LYS A 151 -8.22 16.24 -24.05
C LYS A 151 -7.71 15.55 -22.78
N GLN A 152 -7.02 16.25 -21.90
CA GLN A 152 -6.38 15.68 -20.72
C GLN A 152 -7.35 14.83 -19.88
N ALA A 153 -8.53 15.35 -19.54
CA ALA A 153 -9.53 14.61 -18.78
C ALA A 153 -10.02 13.32 -19.48
N ALA A 154 -10.10 13.33 -20.83
CA ALA A 154 -10.47 12.16 -21.59
C ALA A 154 -9.33 11.11 -21.59
N ALA A 155 -8.07 11.55 -21.67
CA ALA A 155 -6.91 10.66 -21.55
C ALA A 155 -6.83 9.99 -20.17
N GLU A 156 -7.01 10.76 -19.10
CA GLU A 156 -7.05 10.26 -17.73
C GLU A 156 -8.15 9.21 -17.53
N GLN A 157 -9.35 9.49 -18.03
CA GLN A 157 -10.47 8.55 -17.93
C GLN A 157 -10.21 7.29 -18.75
N TYR A 158 -9.75 7.41 -20.00
CA TYR A 158 -9.41 6.28 -20.86
C TYR A 158 -8.35 5.37 -20.23
N PHE A 159 -7.28 5.96 -19.70
CA PHE A 159 -6.21 5.20 -19.05
C PHE A 159 -6.73 4.46 -17.83
N LYS A 160 -7.50 5.14 -16.98
CA LYS A 160 -8.12 4.54 -15.80
C LYS A 160 -9.06 3.38 -16.15
N ASP A 161 -9.89 3.55 -17.18
CA ASP A 161 -10.82 2.49 -17.62
C ASP A 161 -10.04 1.27 -18.14
N LYS A 162 -8.94 1.50 -18.85
CA LYS A 162 -8.04 0.44 -19.30
C LYS A 162 -7.36 -0.28 -18.16
N GLN A 163 -6.86 0.43 -17.13
CA GLN A 163 -6.29 -0.18 -15.93
C GLN A 163 -7.31 -1.08 -15.22
N VAL A 164 -8.54 -0.59 -15.04
CA VAL A 164 -9.61 -1.37 -14.39
C VAL A 164 -9.96 -2.61 -15.20
N ALA A 165 -10.12 -2.47 -16.52
CA ALA A 165 -10.46 -3.59 -17.40
C ALA A 165 -9.35 -4.64 -17.45
N ASP A 166 -8.09 -4.20 -17.54
CA ASP A 166 -6.94 -5.08 -17.59
C ASP A 166 -6.76 -5.85 -16.27
N LYS A 167 -6.87 -5.14 -15.13
CA LYS A 167 -6.87 -5.79 -13.81
C LYS A 167 -7.99 -6.82 -13.70
N ALA A 168 -9.20 -6.49 -14.12
CA ALA A 168 -10.33 -7.42 -14.06
C ALA A 168 -10.09 -8.66 -14.92
N ALA A 169 -9.52 -8.51 -16.12
CA ALA A 169 -9.19 -9.64 -17.00
C ALA A 169 -8.09 -10.54 -16.40
N LYS A 170 -7.07 -9.95 -15.80
CA LYS A 170 -6.01 -10.69 -15.08
C LYS A 170 -6.56 -11.42 -13.87
N ASP A 171 -7.37 -10.75 -13.06
CA ASP A 171 -8.01 -11.34 -11.88
C ASP A 171 -8.94 -12.49 -12.27
N GLU A 172 -9.71 -12.34 -13.35
CA GLU A 172 -10.55 -13.41 -13.89
C GLU A 172 -9.74 -14.63 -14.31
N LYS A 173 -8.65 -14.41 -15.03
CA LYS A 173 -7.76 -15.47 -15.50
C LYS A 173 -7.08 -16.21 -14.34
N LEU A 174 -6.65 -15.49 -13.31
CA LEU A 174 -5.89 -16.05 -12.19
C LEU A 174 -6.78 -16.62 -11.08
N TYR A 175 -7.89 -15.97 -10.80
CA TYR A 175 -8.69 -16.23 -9.61
C TYR A 175 -10.18 -16.49 -9.90
N GLY A 176 -10.61 -16.44 -11.16
CA GLY A 176 -12.01 -16.70 -11.52
C GLY A 176 -12.49 -18.06 -11.05
N ALA A 177 -11.68 -19.11 -11.21
CA ALA A 177 -12.00 -20.45 -10.70
C ALA A 177 -12.18 -20.47 -9.18
N ASN A 178 -11.35 -19.73 -8.42
CA ASN A 178 -11.47 -19.63 -6.96
C ASN A 178 -12.77 -18.93 -6.55
N ARG A 179 -13.08 -17.80 -7.21
CA ARG A 179 -14.34 -17.08 -7.00
C ARG A 179 -15.55 -17.96 -7.25
N ASP A 180 -15.55 -18.69 -8.38
CA ASP A 180 -16.67 -19.52 -8.79
C ASP A 180 -16.82 -20.73 -7.86
N ALA A 181 -15.73 -21.34 -7.40
CA ALA A 181 -15.76 -22.38 -6.37
C ALA A 181 -16.37 -21.88 -5.06
N GLY A 182 -15.99 -20.67 -4.61
CA GLY A 182 -16.58 -20.04 -3.43
C GLY A 182 -18.07 -19.78 -3.56
N ARG A 183 -18.52 -19.24 -4.71
CA ARG A 183 -19.95 -18.99 -5.01
C ARG A 183 -20.75 -20.31 -5.04
N LYS A 184 -20.23 -21.31 -5.71
CA LYS A 184 -20.85 -22.65 -5.77
C LYS A 184 -20.99 -23.24 -4.37
N PHE A 185 -19.90 -23.21 -3.60
CA PHE A 185 -19.93 -23.70 -2.22
C PHE A 185 -21.03 -23.01 -1.39
N LEU A 186 -21.13 -21.68 -1.43
CA LEU A 186 -22.12 -20.93 -0.68
C LEU A 186 -23.55 -21.24 -1.17
N ALA A 187 -23.78 -21.37 -2.48
CA ALA A 187 -25.07 -21.72 -3.04
C ALA A 187 -25.54 -23.14 -2.61
N GLU A 188 -24.61 -24.08 -2.52
CA GLU A 188 -24.91 -25.44 -2.02
C GLU A 188 -25.08 -25.43 -0.50
N ASN A 189 -24.27 -24.65 0.23
CA ASN A 189 -24.32 -24.57 1.68
C ASN A 189 -25.63 -23.95 2.19
N ALA A 190 -26.18 -22.96 1.48
CA ALA A 190 -27.48 -22.33 1.81
C ALA A 190 -28.64 -23.34 1.88
N LYS A 191 -28.50 -24.51 1.22
CA LYS A 191 -29.53 -25.55 1.19
C LYS A 191 -29.41 -26.56 2.34
N LYS A 192 -28.32 -26.48 3.11
CA LYS A 192 -28.08 -27.42 4.20
C LYS A 192 -28.93 -27.09 5.42
N GLU A 193 -29.37 -28.10 6.12
CA GLU A 193 -30.16 -27.97 7.33
C GLU A 193 -29.43 -27.15 8.40
N GLY A 194 -30.13 -26.21 8.98
CA GLY A 194 -29.62 -25.32 10.03
C GLY A 194 -28.72 -24.17 9.55
N VAL A 195 -28.51 -24.03 8.24
CA VAL A 195 -27.79 -22.87 7.67
C VAL A 195 -28.77 -21.74 7.43
N ILE A 196 -28.46 -20.56 7.94
CA ILE A 196 -29.20 -19.33 7.78
C ILE A 196 -28.40 -18.40 6.89
N THR A 197 -29.03 -17.80 5.87
CA THR A 197 -28.40 -16.82 4.96
C THR A 197 -28.98 -15.44 5.25
N LEU A 198 -28.11 -14.47 5.50
CA LEU A 198 -28.47 -13.07 5.72
C LEU A 198 -28.55 -12.29 4.40
N PRO A 199 -29.25 -11.13 4.36
CA PRO A 199 -29.33 -10.28 3.17
C PRO A 199 -27.97 -9.80 2.64
N SER A 200 -26.96 -9.72 3.51
CA SER A 200 -25.57 -9.39 3.15
C SER A 200 -24.87 -10.49 2.35
N GLY A 201 -25.41 -11.71 2.34
CA GLY A 201 -24.79 -12.92 1.81
C GLY A 201 -23.99 -13.72 2.84
N LEU A 202 -23.83 -13.21 4.06
CA LEU A 202 -23.25 -13.99 5.16
C LEU A 202 -24.14 -15.19 5.44
N GLN A 203 -23.53 -16.37 5.59
CA GLN A 203 -24.24 -17.56 6.06
C GLN A 203 -23.67 -18.00 7.40
N TYR A 204 -24.52 -18.53 8.26
CA TYR A 204 -24.09 -19.10 9.53
C TYR A 204 -24.93 -20.30 9.94
N LYS A 205 -24.33 -21.15 10.76
CA LYS A 205 -25.01 -22.26 11.43
C LYS A 205 -24.71 -22.18 12.92
N VAL A 206 -25.74 -22.19 13.75
CA VAL A 206 -25.61 -22.23 15.20
C VAL A 206 -25.26 -23.66 15.60
N LEU A 207 -24.06 -23.87 16.16
CA LEU A 207 -23.60 -25.16 16.69
C LEU A 207 -23.93 -25.29 18.18
N VAL A 208 -23.71 -24.20 18.94
CA VAL A 208 -24.10 -24.07 20.34
C VAL A 208 -24.79 -22.72 20.49
N LYS A 209 -25.95 -22.73 21.12
CA LYS A 209 -26.71 -21.52 21.44
C LYS A 209 -26.29 -21.01 22.82
N GLY A 210 -25.69 -19.84 22.87
CA GLY A 210 -25.43 -19.12 24.10
C GLY A 210 -26.68 -18.40 24.62
N ASP A 211 -26.63 -17.99 25.87
CA ASP A 211 -27.68 -17.24 26.59
C ASP A 211 -27.17 -15.95 27.20
N GLY A 212 -25.88 -15.64 27.00
CA GLY A 212 -25.26 -14.42 27.50
C GLY A 212 -25.63 -13.17 26.69
N PRO A 213 -25.09 -12.01 27.05
CA PRO A 213 -25.31 -10.76 26.34
C PRO A 213 -24.72 -10.81 24.93
N VAL A 214 -25.33 -10.02 24.02
CA VAL A 214 -24.82 -9.80 22.67
C VAL A 214 -23.91 -8.56 22.67
N PRO A 215 -22.71 -8.60 22.07
CA PRO A 215 -21.83 -7.45 22.02
C PRO A 215 -22.32 -6.40 21.04
N ASN A 216 -21.99 -5.14 21.31
CA ASN A 216 -22.08 -4.09 20.30
C ASN A 216 -20.78 -4.00 19.46
N VAL A 217 -20.80 -3.16 18.42
CA VAL A 217 -19.72 -3.09 17.41
C VAL A 217 -18.38 -2.62 17.98
N ASP A 218 -18.37 -1.87 19.07
CA ASP A 218 -17.17 -1.27 19.66
C ASP A 218 -16.68 -1.97 20.93
N GLU A 219 -17.46 -2.92 21.45
CA GLU A 219 -17.05 -3.68 22.62
C GLU A 219 -15.93 -4.67 22.28
N LYS A 220 -15.00 -4.88 23.18
CA LYS A 220 -14.02 -5.94 23.06
C LYS A 220 -14.67 -7.29 23.36
N VAL A 221 -14.46 -8.24 22.46
CA VAL A 221 -14.93 -9.60 22.60
C VAL A 221 -13.76 -10.57 22.71
N GLN A 222 -13.95 -11.65 23.44
CA GLN A 222 -13.02 -12.77 23.59
C GLN A 222 -13.56 -13.96 22.79
N VAL A 223 -12.78 -14.45 21.82
CA VAL A 223 -13.21 -15.52 20.93
C VAL A 223 -12.18 -16.62 20.80
N ASN A 224 -12.65 -17.87 20.65
CA ASN A 224 -11.89 -18.95 20.07
C ASN A 224 -12.34 -19.15 18.63
N TYR A 225 -11.41 -19.39 17.71
CA TYR A 225 -11.77 -19.59 16.32
C TYR A 225 -10.81 -20.50 15.57
N GLU A 226 -11.30 -21.07 14.47
CA GLU A 226 -10.52 -21.69 13.42
C GLU A 226 -11.06 -21.20 12.07
N GLY A 227 -10.15 -20.67 11.24
CA GLY A 227 -10.45 -20.17 9.89
C GLY A 227 -9.85 -21.09 8.83
N ARG A 228 -10.69 -21.50 7.86
CA ARG A 228 -10.28 -22.38 6.75
C ARG A 228 -10.86 -21.93 5.41
N LEU A 229 -10.17 -22.31 4.36
CA LEU A 229 -10.65 -22.17 3.00
C LEU A 229 -11.71 -23.22 2.69
N VAL A 230 -12.38 -23.09 1.55
CA VAL A 230 -13.42 -24.02 1.08
C VAL A 230 -12.88 -25.43 0.86
N ASP A 231 -11.61 -25.57 0.52
CA ASP A 231 -10.91 -26.86 0.38
C ASP A 231 -10.51 -27.51 1.70
N GLY A 232 -10.79 -26.85 2.84
CA GLY A 232 -10.44 -27.31 4.18
C GLY A 232 -9.09 -26.85 4.70
N THR A 233 -8.28 -26.15 3.90
CA THR A 233 -6.97 -25.63 4.33
C THR A 233 -7.14 -24.61 5.45
N VAL A 234 -6.59 -24.92 6.65
CA VAL A 234 -6.61 -24.04 7.81
C VAL A 234 -5.54 -22.95 7.63
N PHE A 235 -5.98 -21.71 7.47
CA PHE A 235 -5.07 -20.57 7.34
C PHE A 235 -4.77 -19.90 8.69
N ASP A 236 -5.75 -19.88 9.63
CA ASP A 236 -5.56 -19.29 10.95
C ASP A 236 -6.43 -19.97 12.02
N ALA A 237 -5.96 -19.94 13.28
CA ALA A 237 -6.70 -20.42 14.43
C ALA A 237 -6.21 -19.75 15.71
N SER A 238 -7.10 -19.50 16.68
CA SER A 238 -6.73 -18.96 18.00
C SER A 238 -5.66 -19.78 18.71
N ALA A 239 -5.69 -21.09 18.56
CA ALA A 239 -4.70 -22.02 19.12
C ALA A 239 -3.26 -21.78 18.61
N LYS A 240 -3.08 -21.14 17.47
CA LYS A 240 -1.74 -20.73 16.97
C LYS A 240 -1.15 -19.53 17.70
N HIS A 241 -1.98 -18.79 18.45
CA HIS A 241 -1.61 -17.56 19.14
C HIS A 241 -1.52 -17.72 20.67
N GLY A 242 -1.76 -18.94 21.19
CA GLY A 242 -1.67 -19.31 22.59
C GLY A 242 -2.92 -20.00 23.12
N ASP A 243 -2.94 -20.27 24.45
CA ASP A 243 -4.01 -21.04 25.09
C ASP A 243 -5.21 -20.17 25.54
N LYS A 244 -5.13 -18.85 25.34
CA LYS A 244 -6.19 -17.92 25.75
C LYS A 244 -7.04 -17.51 24.55
N PRO A 245 -8.34 -17.22 24.77
CA PRO A 245 -9.16 -16.59 23.73
C PRO A 245 -8.53 -15.28 23.21
N ILE A 246 -8.68 -15.02 21.93
CA ILE A 246 -8.15 -13.81 21.30
C ILE A 246 -9.14 -12.67 21.46
N GLU A 247 -8.63 -11.47 21.75
CA GLU A 247 -9.44 -10.28 21.88
C GLU A 247 -9.54 -9.52 20.56
N PHE A 248 -10.78 -9.21 20.16
CA PHE A 248 -11.08 -8.39 19.01
C PHE A 248 -12.13 -7.32 19.34
N ARG A 249 -12.20 -6.28 18.50
CA ARG A 249 -13.38 -5.43 18.39
C ARG A 249 -14.10 -5.73 17.09
N PRO A 250 -15.43 -5.94 17.07
CA PRO A 250 -16.16 -6.17 15.82
C PRO A 250 -15.92 -5.10 14.76
N SER A 251 -15.70 -3.84 15.15
CA SER A 251 -15.35 -2.75 14.23
C SER A 251 -13.99 -2.89 13.53
N GLN A 252 -13.12 -3.78 13.98
CA GLN A 252 -11.74 -3.92 13.49
C GLN A 252 -11.47 -5.21 12.70
N VAL A 253 -12.47 -6.06 12.54
CA VAL A 253 -12.36 -7.34 11.81
C VAL A 253 -13.09 -7.26 10.46
N ILE A 254 -13.03 -8.33 9.66
CA ILE A 254 -13.73 -8.43 8.37
C ILE A 254 -15.24 -8.29 8.57
N LYS A 255 -15.92 -7.77 7.55
CA LYS A 255 -17.37 -7.44 7.63
C LYS A 255 -18.23 -8.62 8.07
N GLY A 256 -17.95 -9.83 7.56
CA GLY A 256 -18.66 -11.02 7.95
C GLY A 256 -18.56 -11.36 9.44
N TRP A 257 -17.40 -11.13 10.05
CA TRP A 257 -17.22 -11.26 11.49
C TRP A 257 -17.91 -10.15 12.27
N GLN A 258 -17.81 -8.91 11.80
CA GLN A 258 -18.48 -7.77 12.42
C GLN A 258 -19.99 -8.03 12.52
N GLU A 259 -20.60 -8.47 11.41
CA GLU A 259 -22.03 -8.78 11.35
C GLU A 259 -22.38 -9.97 12.27
N ALA A 260 -21.63 -11.06 12.22
CA ALA A 260 -21.89 -12.23 13.04
C ALA A 260 -21.75 -11.94 14.54
N LEU A 261 -20.65 -11.35 14.97
CA LEU A 261 -20.35 -11.11 16.39
C LEU A 261 -21.40 -10.19 17.05
N THR A 262 -21.95 -9.23 16.32
CA THR A 262 -23.01 -8.35 16.82
C THR A 262 -24.39 -9.00 16.87
N MET A 263 -24.49 -10.28 16.50
CA MET A 263 -25.70 -11.11 16.61
C MET A 263 -25.51 -12.32 17.55
N MET A 264 -24.26 -12.67 17.87
CA MET A 264 -23.92 -13.86 18.69
C MET A 264 -24.09 -13.55 20.18
N PRO A 265 -24.94 -14.27 20.93
CA PRO A 265 -24.89 -14.24 22.39
C PRO A 265 -23.58 -14.85 22.93
N VAL A 266 -23.05 -14.34 24.02
CA VAL A 266 -21.92 -14.97 24.74
C VAL A 266 -22.26 -16.41 25.10
N GLY A 267 -21.28 -17.31 24.99
CA GLY A 267 -21.45 -18.74 25.13
C GLY A 267 -21.87 -19.47 23.85
N SER A 268 -22.11 -18.71 22.76
CA SER A 268 -22.43 -19.31 21.44
C SER A 268 -21.21 -19.85 20.74
N LYS A 269 -21.42 -20.92 19.97
CA LYS A 269 -20.50 -21.39 18.95
C LYS A 269 -21.20 -21.44 17.62
N TRP A 270 -20.73 -20.68 16.65
CA TRP A 270 -21.28 -20.59 15.31
C TRP A 270 -20.24 -21.02 14.27
N GLN A 271 -20.75 -21.62 13.19
CA GLN A 271 -19.96 -21.78 11.97
C GLN A 271 -20.39 -20.72 10.98
N LEU A 272 -19.45 -19.90 10.56
CA LEU A 272 -19.65 -18.79 9.62
C LEU A 272 -19.16 -19.22 8.24
N PHE A 273 -19.91 -18.87 7.20
CA PHE A 273 -19.53 -19.05 5.80
C PHE A 273 -19.61 -17.67 5.13
N ILE A 274 -18.45 -17.12 4.86
CA ILE A 274 -18.29 -15.70 4.54
C ILE A 274 -17.96 -15.57 3.07
N PRO A 275 -18.80 -14.91 2.25
CA PRO A 275 -18.46 -14.61 0.88
C PRO A 275 -17.26 -13.64 0.84
N TYR A 276 -16.50 -13.68 -0.24
CA TYR A 276 -15.26 -12.88 -0.36
C TYR A 276 -15.51 -11.37 -0.21
N GLU A 277 -16.68 -10.87 -0.61
CA GLU A 277 -17.11 -9.47 -0.48
C GLU A 277 -17.19 -8.99 0.99
N LEU A 278 -17.45 -9.91 1.90
CA LEU A 278 -17.48 -9.67 3.35
C LEU A 278 -16.20 -10.11 4.07
N ALA A 279 -15.20 -10.61 3.32
CA ALA A 279 -13.90 -11.05 3.80
C ALA A 279 -12.78 -10.14 3.28
N TYR A 280 -11.85 -10.66 2.50
CA TYR A 280 -10.69 -9.93 2.01
C TYR A 280 -10.84 -9.36 0.60
N GLY A 281 -11.94 -9.67 -0.09
CA GLY A 281 -12.23 -9.14 -1.43
C GLY A 281 -11.25 -9.64 -2.48
N ASP A 282 -10.67 -8.70 -3.23
CA ASP A 282 -9.66 -8.92 -4.26
C ASP A 282 -8.21 -8.86 -3.75
N ARG A 283 -8.01 -8.83 -2.43
CA ARG A 283 -6.66 -8.75 -1.82
C ARG A 283 -6.04 -10.13 -1.69
N ASP A 284 -4.78 -10.26 -2.11
CA ASP A 284 -3.92 -11.41 -1.78
C ASP A 284 -3.28 -11.17 -0.40
N THR A 285 -3.52 -12.06 0.57
CA THR A 285 -2.91 -12.03 1.90
C THR A 285 -1.83 -13.10 2.06
N GLY A 286 -1.42 -13.74 0.97
CA GLY A 286 -0.49 -14.87 0.94
C GLY A 286 -1.21 -16.21 1.07
N GLN A 287 -1.76 -16.53 2.23
CA GLN A 287 -2.50 -17.79 2.46
C GLN A 287 -3.94 -17.74 1.89
N ILE A 288 -4.58 -16.57 1.94
CA ILE A 288 -5.92 -16.37 1.39
C ILE A 288 -5.76 -15.63 0.06
N LYS A 289 -6.09 -16.33 -1.03
CA LYS A 289 -6.03 -15.77 -2.38
C LYS A 289 -7.23 -14.86 -2.64
N PRO A 290 -7.12 -13.93 -3.62
CA PRO A 290 -8.25 -13.10 -4.04
C PRO A 290 -9.52 -13.90 -4.30
N TYR A 291 -10.65 -13.31 -3.94
CA TYR A 291 -12.00 -13.87 -4.12
C TYR A 291 -12.28 -15.18 -3.38
N SER A 292 -11.51 -15.49 -2.32
CA SER A 292 -11.76 -16.68 -1.49
C SER A 292 -12.95 -16.48 -0.57
N ALA A 293 -13.92 -17.40 -0.63
CA ALA A 293 -14.89 -17.59 0.42
C ALA A 293 -14.23 -18.28 1.63
N LEU A 294 -14.63 -17.91 2.84
CA LEU A 294 -14.01 -18.37 4.08
C LEU A 294 -15.02 -19.12 4.95
N ILE A 295 -14.52 -20.08 5.69
CA ILE A 295 -15.27 -20.79 6.71
C ILE A 295 -14.58 -20.54 8.04
N PHE A 296 -15.36 -20.17 9.06
CA PHE A 296 -14.86 -20.03 10.42
C PHE A 296 -15.76 -20.78 11.39
N ASP A 297 -15.14 -21.51 12.28
CA ASP A 297 -15.78 -21.94 13.52
C ASP A 297 -15.42 -20.89 14.58
N VAL A 298 -16.42 -20.22 15.16
CA VAL A 298 -16.24 -19.11 16.11
C VAL A 298 -17.01 -19.41 17.38
N GLU A 299 -16.34 -19.33 18.52
CA GLU A 299 -16.92 -19.40 19.85
C GLU A 299 -16.76 -18.05 20.54
N LEU A 300 -17.85 -17.41 20.90
CA LEU A 300 -17.85 -16.16 21.64
C LEU A 300 -17.82 -16.46 23.14
N VAL A 301 -16.63 -16.31 23.73
CA VAL A 301 -16.37 -16.69 25.13
C VAL A 301 -16.81 -15.58 26.10
N GLY A 302 -16.62 -14.32 25.74
CA GLY A 302 -16.93 -13.22 26.63
C GLY A 302 -16.90 -11.86 25.95
N ILE A 303 -17.38 -10.84 26.70
CA ILE A 303 -17.28 -9.42 26.38
C ILE A 303 -16.51 -8.76 27.51
N ASP A 304 -15.46 -8.01 27.17
CA ASP A 304 -14.72 -7.20 28.13
C ASP A 304 -15.52 -5.92 28.41
N ARG A 305 -16.38 -5.99 29.43
CA ARG A 305 -17.12 -4.84 29.95
C ARG A 305 -16.52 -4.46 31.31
N PRO A 306 -16.28 -3.17 31.58
CA PRO A 306 -15.98 -2.74 32.92
C PRO A 306 -17.08 -3.24 33.86
N GLN A 307 -16.72 -4.02 34.87
CA GLN A 307 -17.71 -4.39 35.88
C GLN A 307 -18.19 -3.11 36.55
N PRO A 308 -19.50 -2.91 36.71
CA PRO A 308 -19.98 -1.82 37.57
C PRO A 308 -19.35 -2.04 38.94
N GLU A 309 -18.70 -1.01 39.45
CA GLU A 309 -18.19 -1.03 40.85
C GLU A 309 -19.34 -1.49 41.75
N PRO A 310 -19.08 -2.38 42.72
CA PRO A 310 -20.10 -2.79 43.64
C PRO A 310 -20.64 -1.51 44.33
N GLN A 311 -21.91 -1.21 44.11
CA GLN A 311 -22.55 -0.14 44.86
C GLN A 311 -22.46 -0.55 46.33
N GLU A 312 -21.59 0.15 47.11
CA GLU A 312 -21.64 0.09 48.57
C GLU A 312 -23.10 0.38 48.95
N THR A 313 -23.78 -0.64 49.42
CA THR A 313 -25.09 -0.46 50.05
C THR A 313 -24.84 0.38 51.29
N GLU A 314 -25.21 1.67 51.23
CA GLU A 314 -25.26 2.53 52.41
C GLU A 314 -26.13 1.81 53.46
N GLU A 315 -25.46 1.22 54.46
CA GLU A 315 -26.14 0.77 55.67
C GLU A 315 -26.81 1.98 56.31
N ALA A 316 -28.12 1.94 56.36
CA ALA A 316 -28.93 2.96 57.02
C ALA A 316 -28.50 3.12 58.49
N PRO A 317 -28.27 4.35 59.02
CA PRO A 317 -27.77 4.56 60.36
C PRO A 317 -28.77 4.05 61.41
N ALA A 318 -28.29 3.11 62.24
CA ALA A 318 -29.03 2.55 63.34
C ALA A 318 -29.55 3.65 64.29
N LYS A 319 -30.87 3.73 64.46
CA LYS A 319 -31.54 4.64 65.45
C LYS A 319 -31.06 4.32 66.82
N LYS A 320 -30.26 5.22 67.44
CA LYS A 320 -29.96 5.20 68.90
C LYS A 320 -31.23 5.49 69.66
N SER A 321 -31.77 4.50 70.39
CA SER A 321 -32.86 4.66 71.33
C SER A 321 -32.35 5.46 72.55
N LYS A 322 -32.98 6.59 72.83
CA LYS A 322 -32.79 7.32 74.05
C LYS A 322 -33.42 6.53 75.24
N LYS A 323 -32.60 6.06 76.15
CA LYS A 323 -33.03 5.51 77.40
C LYS A 323 -33.11 6.64 78.43
N ASP A 324 -34.35 6.95 78.86
CA ASP A 324 -34.65 7.86 79.94
C ASP A 324 -33.94 7.43 81.22
N LYS A 325 -33.21 8.36 81.83
CA LYS A 325 -32.87 8.26 83.26
C LYS A 325 -33.71 9.26 84.01
N LYS A 326 -34.70 8.66 84.67
CA LYS A 326 -35.47 9.33 85.66
C LYS A 326 -34.84 9.05 87.02
N SER A 327 -34.72 10.14 87.88
CA SER A 327 -34.87 10.12 89.31
C SER A 327 -33.63 9.95 90.22
N LYS A 328 -33.34 10.86 91.01
CA LYS A 328 -33.59 11.07 92.43
C LYS A 328 -32.43 11.82 93.05
N LYS A 329 -32.74 12.81 93.59
CA LYS A 329 -32.75 13.65 94.77
C LYS A 329 -31.95 14.90 94.57
#